data_534dad0ed75cc09c8f6bba249bfef86b
#
_entry.id   534dad0ed75cc09c8f6bba249bfef86b
#
_cell.length_a   1.000
_cell.length_b   1.000
_cell.length_c   1.000
_cell.angle_alpha   90.00
_cell.angle_beta   90.00
_cell.angle_gamma   90.00
#
_symmetry.space_group_name_H-M   'P 1'
#
loop_
_entity.id
_entity.type
_entity.pdbx_description
1 polymer ?
#
loop_
_entity_poly.entity_id
_entity_poly.type
_entity_poly.pdbx_seq_one_letter_code
_entity_poly.pdbx_strand_id
1 'polypeptide(L)' 'MTNPGFDKDRWVELFEEIGLDQATMHRWHGAFEARYPAAHQSFLEWLAVPAEDIERIRTASRESWA' A
#
# COMPACT_ATOMS: atom_id res chain seq x y z
N MET A 1 -11.02 9.98 -4.78
CA MET A 1 -10.48 11.29 -5.21
C MET A 1 -8.98 11.22 -5.33
N THR A 2 -8.44 11.70 -6.43
CA THR A 2 -7.01 11.60 -6.72
C THR A 2 -6.26 12.81 -6.19
N ASN A 3 -5.12 12.57 -5.56
CA ASN A 3 -4.22 13.63 -5.12
C ASN A 3 -3.38 14.10 -6.30
N PRO A 4 -3.51 15.37 -6.73
CA PRO A 4 -2.69 15.85 -7.85
C PRO A 4 -1.20 15.73 -7.54
N GLY A 5 -0.46 15.08 -8.43
CA GLY A 5 0.99 14.94 -8.29
C GLY A 5 1.45 13.89 -7.31
N PHE A 6 0.53 13.16 -6.71
CA PHE A 6 0.90 12.10 -5.78
C PHE A 6 0.05 10.85 -6.02
N ASP A 7 0.71 9.72 -6.24
CA ASP A 7 0.07 8.44 -6.51
C ASP A 7 0.94 7.31 -5.92
N LYS A 8 0.59 6.06 -6.23
CA LYS A 8 1.31 4.91 -5.72
C LYS A 8 2.79 4.96 -6.08
N ASP A 9 3.12 5.33 -7.31
CA ASP A 9 4.50 5.35 -7.75
C ASP A 9 5.33 6.38 -6.98
N ARG A 10 4.75 7.54 -6.70
CA ARG A 10 5.44 8.57 -5.91
C ARG A 10 5.62 8.13 -4.48
N TRP A 11 4.63 7.44 -3.93
CA TRP A 11 4.70 6.92 -2.57
C TRP A 11 5.82 5.87 -2.45
N VAL A 12 5.92 4.97 -3.43
CA VAL A 12 6.99 3.97 -3.47
C VAL A 12 8.35 4.64 -3.54
N GLU A 13 8.48 5.68 -4.38
CA GLU A 13 9.72 6.42 -4.49
C GLU A 13 10.15 7.02 -3.15
N LEU A 14 9.21 7.55 -2.39
CA LEU A 14 9.53 8.10 -1.07
C LEU A 14 10.03 7.04 -0.11
N PHE A 15 9.43 5.85 -0.15
CA PHE A 15 9.89 4.73 0.67
C PHE A 15 11.32 4.38 0.33
N GLU A 16 11.64 4.29 -0.95
CA GLU A 16 12.98 3.93 -1.40
C GLU A 16 14.00 5.02 -1.05
N GLU A 17 13.57 6.27 -1.13
CA GLU A 17 14.44 7.40 -0.84
C GLU A 17 14.92 7.39 0.61
N ILE A 18 14.09 6.92 1.54
CA ILE A 18 14.49 6.84 2.95
C ILE A 18 15.09 5.48 3.32
N GLY A 19 15.41 4.65 2.32
CA GLY A 19 16.12 3.41 2.54
C GLY A 19 15.27 2.19 2.85
N LEU A 20 13.96 2.26 2.61
CA LEU A 20 13.08 1.11 2.81
C LEU A 20 13.02 0.29 1.53
N ASP A 21 13.25 -1.01 1.65
CA ASP A 21 13.21 -1.92 0.50
C ASP A 21 11.82 -2.53 0.32
N GLN A 22 11.69 -3.35 -0.73
CA GLN A 22 10.41 -3.98 -1.04
C GLN A 22 9.94 -4.93 0.06
N ALA A 23 10.86 -5.64 0.68
CA ALA A 23 10.50 -6.56 1.76
C ALA A 23 9.91 -5.80 2.95
N THR A 24 10.50 -4.65 3.28
CA THR A 24 9.99 -3.81 4.35
C THR A 24 8.62 -3.23 3.98
N MET A 25 8.45 -2.85 2.71
CA MET A 25 7.18 -2.34 2.23
C MET A 25 6.07 -3.40 2.34
N HIS A 26 6.39 -4.64 1.98
CA HIS A 26 5.43 -5.73 2.08
C HIS A 26 5.02 -5.97 3.53
N ARG A 27 5.97 -5.90 4.46
CA ARG A 27 5.66 -6.04 5.89
C ARG A 27 4.80 -4.89 6.39
N TRP A 28 5.06 -3.69 5.91
CA TRP A 28 4.27 -2.52 6.27
C TRP A 28 2.81 -2.70 5.83
N HIS A 29 2.60 -3.14 4.59
CA HIS A 29 1.26 -3.40 4.08
C HIS A 29 0.58 -4.52 4.87
N GLY A 30 1.34 -5.56 5.21
CA GLY A 30 0.82 -6.67 6.01
C GLY A 30 0.33 -6.21 7.37
N ALA A 31 1.11 -5.39 8.04
CA ALA A 31 0.74 -4.85 9.34
C ALA A 31 -0.49 -3.94 9.22
N PHE A 32 -0.53 -3.12 8.17
CA PHE A 32 -1.65 -2.22 7.94
C PHE A 32 -2.94 -3.00 7.73
N GLU A 33 -2.87 -4.02 6.87
CA GLU A 33 -4.04 -4.86 6.58
C GLU A 33 -4.53 -5.59 7.82
N ALA A 34 -3.60 -6.10 8.63
CA ALA A 34 -3.95 -6.87 9.83
C ALA A 34 -4.62 -6.00 10.89
N ARG A 35 -4.15 -4.77 11.04
CA ARG A 35 -4.65 -3.88 12.10
C ARG A 35 -5.82 -3.01 11.66
N TYR A 36 -5.78 -2.53 10.43
CA TYR A 36 -6.73 -1.55 9.94
C TYR A 36 -7.15 -1.88 8.50
N PRO A 37 -7.84 -3.00 8.30
CA PRO A 37 -8.17 -3.42 6.92
C PRO A 37 -9.01 -2.39 6.16
N ALA A 38 -9.99 -1.77 6.81
CA ALA A 38 -10.82 -0.77 6.14
C ALA A 38 -10.02 0.48 5.80
N ALA A 39 -9.12 0.89 6.70
CA ALA A 39 -8.27 2.05 6.46
C ALA A 39 -7.25 1.78 5.35
N HIS A 40 -6.76 0.54 5.26
CA HIS A 40 -5.84 0.14 4.20
C HIS A 40 -6.53 0.26 2.84
N GLN A 41 -7.77 -0.17 2.75
CA GLN A 41 -8.58 0.00 1.53
C GLN A 41 -8.70 1.48 1.15
N SER A 42 -9.07 2.32 2.11
CA SER A 42 -9.25 3.75 1.88
C SER A 42 -7.94 4.42 1.48
N PHE A 43 -6.82 4.02 2.10
CA PHE A 43 -5.51 4.56 1.78
C PHE A 43 -5.14 4.25 0.33
N LEU A 44 -5.36 3.02 -0.12
CA LEU A 44 -5.05 2.63 -1.48
C LEU A 44 -5.93 3.36 -2.48
N GLU A 45 -7.19 3.60 -2.14
CA GLU A 45 -8.09 4.41 -2.97
C GLU A 45 -7.59 5.85 -3.06
N TRP A 46 -7.11 6.39 -1.96
CA TRP A 46 -6.57 7.74 -1.91
C TRP A 46 -5.33 7.87 -2.80
N LEU A 47 -4.54 6.81 -2.91
CA LEU A 47 -3.37 6.78 -3.81
C LEU A 47 -3.76 6.58 -5.27
N ALA A 48 -5.05 6.50 -5.58
CA ALA A 48 -5.56 6.29 -6.94
C ALA A 48 -5.16 4.93 -7.52
N VAL A 49 -4.99 3.93 -6.67
CA VAL A 49 -4.72 2.57 -7.13
C VAL A 49 -6.01 1.99 -7.70
N PRO A 50 -5.98 1.37 -8.90
CA PRO A 50 -7.19 0.74 -9.45
C PRO A 50 -7.74 -0.35 -8.55
N ALA A 51 -9.06 -0.54 -8.59
CA ALA A 51 -9.73 -1.49 -7.70
C ALA A 51 -9.15 -2.90 -7.78
N GLU A 52 -8.81 -3.35 -8.99
CA GLU A 52 -8.21 -4.68 -9.20
C GLU A 52 -6.87 -4.81 -8.48
N ASP A 53 -6.07 -3.76 -8.54
CA ASP A 53 -4.76 -3.75 -7.90
C ASP A 53 -4.90 -3.65 -6.38
N ILE A 54 -5.89 -2.90 -5.90
CA ILE A 54 -6.16 -2.81 -4.46
C ILE A 54 -6.44 -4.20 -3.91
N GLU A 55 -7.28 -4.96 -4.60
CA GLU A 55 -7.62 -6.30 -4.16
C GLU A 55 -6.39 -7.21 -4.12
N ARG A 56 -5.53 -7.12 -5.13
CA ARG A 56 -4.30 -7.91 -5.15
C ARG A 56 -3.35 -7.52 -4.04
N ILE A 57 -3.20 -6.22 -3.80
CA ILE A 57 -2.32 -5.72 -2.74
C ILE A 57 -2.82 -6.19 -1.38
N ARG A 58 -4.11 -6.09 -1.13
CA ARG A 58 -4.68 -6.50 0.14
C ARG A 58 -4.55 -8.00 0.36
N THR A 59 -4.79 -8.80 -0.67
CA THR A 59 -4.63 -10.25 -0.58
C THR A 59 -3.18 -10.62 -0.29
N ALA A 60 -2.25 -10.03 -1.02
CA ALA A 60 -0.82 -10.26 -0.80
C ALA A 60 -0.40 -9.80 0.60
N SER A 61 -0.96 -8.70 1.09
CA SER A 61 -0.66 -8.19 2.43
C SER A 61 -1.07 -9.17 3.51
N ARG A 62 -2.25 -9.78 3.37
CA ARG A 62 -2.71 -10.79 4.32
C ARG A 62 -1.82 -12.01 4.33
N GLU A 63 -1.39 -12.45 3.16
CA GLU A 63 -0.52 -13.61 3.05
C GLU A 63 0.88 -13.33 3.60
N SER A 64 1.40 -12.15 3.35
CA SER A 64 2.73 -11.77 3.84
C SER A 64 2.79 -11.69 5.36
N TRP A 65 1.68 -11.31 5.99
CA TRP A 65 1.64 -11.12 7.43
C TRP A 65 1.43 -12.43 8.17
N ALA A 66 0.75 -13.37 7.55
CA ALA A 66 0.52 -14.67 8.14
C ALA A 66 1.82 -15.47 8.25
#